data_c181c8072db41cf95bdc3284d1640102
#
_entry.id   c181c8072db41cf95bdc3284d1640102
#
_cell.length_a   1.000
_cell.length_b   1.000
_cell.length_c   1.000
_cell.angle_alpha   90.00
_cell.angle_beta   90.00
_cell.angle_gamma   90.00
#
_symmetry.space_group_name_H-M   'P 1'
#
loop_
_entity.id
_entity.type
_entity.pdbx_description
1 polymer ?
#
loop_
_entity_poly.entity_id
_entity_poly.type
_entity_poly.pdbx_seq_one_letter_code
_entity_poly.pdbx_strand_id
1 'polypeptide(L)'
;MIRVTVWNENVHDQEAAIRAIYPGGLHGAIADALREDEEKRFSVRTATLDQPAQGLPDEILNDTDVLFWWGHVRHNDVSDELIERIARRVRDGMGLIVLHSGHYSKLFRRLMGTECRSKWWENGDHERIFTVMPGHPIAAGLPEFFELPIEETYCEHFNIPTPDELVFISWFSGGAVL
;
A
#
# COMPACT_ATOMS: atom_id res chain seq x y z
N MET A 1 0.92 -3.66 -21.76
CA MET A 1 1.18 -2.53 -20.85
C MET A 1 0.19 -2.66 -19.70
N ILE A 2 0.65 -2.68 -18.44
CA ILE A 2 -0.18 -2.82 -17.23
C ILE A 2 -0.65 -1.43 -16.83
N ARG A 3 -1.95 -1.24 -16.66
CA ARG A 3 -2.56 0.04 -16.27
C ARG A 3 -2.61 0.12 -14.75
N VAL A 4 -1.82 1.04 -14.20
CA VAL A 4 -1.68 1.22 -12.75
C VAL A 4 -2.35 2.51 -12.31
N THR A 5 -3.16 2.43 -11.25
CA THR A 5 -3.67 3.62 -10.56
C THR A 5 -3.09 3.67 -9.16
N VAL A 6 -2.43 4.77 -8.82
CA VAL A 6 -1.90 5.03 -7.46
C VAL A 6 -2.86 5.97 -6.76
N TRP A 7 -3.64 5.44 -5.82
CA TRP A 7 -4.62 6.20 -5.05
C TRP A 7 -4.08 6.56 -3.67
N ASN A 8 -4.31 7.81 -3.25
CA ASN A 8 -3.89 8.36 -1.96
C ASN A 8 -5.00 9.23 -1.36
N GLU A 9 -5.23 9.15 -0.06
CA GLU A 9 -6.14 10.07 0.64
C GLU A 9 -5.67 11.54 0.62
N ASN A 10 -4.38 11.79 0.38
CA ASN A 10 -3.76 13.10 0.12
C ASN A 10 -3.90 14.11 1.27
N VAL A 11 -3.83 13.66 2.52
CA VAL A 11 -3.86 14.55 3.70
C VAL A 11 -2.45 14.96 4.10
N HIS A 12 -1.58 14.00 4.42
CA HIS A 12 -0.19 14.28 4.82
C HIS A 12 0.61 14.98 3.72
N ASP A 13 0.29 14.73 2.47
CA ASP A 13 0.89 15.42 1.32
C ASP A 13 0.63 16.94 1.32
N GLN A 14 -0.27 17.45 2.16
CA GLN A 14 -0.50 18.89 2.30
C GLN A 14 0.41 19.53 3.36
N GLU A 15 1.10 18.74 4.17
CA GLU A 15 2.05 19.23 5.16
C GLU A 15 3.34 19.73 4.51
N ALA A 16 3.84 20.89 4.94
CA ALA A 16 5.01 21.52 4.34
C ALA A 16 6.26 20.64 4.40
N ALA A 17 6.44 19.87 5.49
CA ALA A 17 7.57 18.96 5.67
C ALA A 17 7.51 17.80 4.66
N ILE A 18 6.34 17.23 4.45
CA ILE A 18 6.11 16.13 3.50
C ILE A 18 6.26 16.63 2.06
N ARG A 19 5.70 17.80 1.74
CA ARG A 19 5.86 18.43 0.43
C ARG A 19 7.31 18.75 0.06
N ALA A 20 8.12 19.07 1.06
CA ALA A 20 9.56 19.32 0.83
C ALA A 20 10.29 18.06 0.35
N ILE A 21 9.84 16.88 0.81
CA ILE A 21 10.42 15.58 0.44
C ILE A 21 9.73 15.03 -0.83
N TYR A 22 8.40 15.12 -0.90
CA TYR A 22 7.57 14.60 -1.99
C TYR A 22 6.75 15.71 -2.64
N PRO A 23 7.34 16.56 -3.51
CA PRO A 23 6.64 17.70 -4.12
C PRO A 23 5.40 17.30 -4.94
N GLY A 24 5.43 16.11 -5.55
CA GLY A 24 4.30 15.49 -6.27
C GLY A 24 3.36 14.66 -5.40
N GLY A 25 3.55 14.68 -4.07
CA GLY A 25 2.86 13.82 -3.12
C GLY A 25 3.42 12.39 -3.08
N LEU A 26 3.05 11.63 -2.07
CA LEU A 26 3.45 10.22 -1.91
C LEU A 26 3.01 9.37 -3.12
N HIS A 27 1.78 9.60 -3.60
CA HIS A 27 1.27 8.93 -4.80
C HIS A 27 2.07 9.30 -6.06
N GLY A 28 2.54 10.55 -6.15
CA GLY A 28 3.42 11.01 -7.23
C GLY A 28 4.76 10.29 -7.21
N ALA A 29 5.41 10.18 -6.06
CA ALA A 29 6.68 9.49 -5.92
C ALA A 29 6.61 8.02 -6.36
N ILE A 30 5.55 7.30 -5.96
CA ILE A 30 5.31 5.91 -6.40
C ILE A 30 5.06 5.86 -7.90
N ALA A 31 4.24 6.78 -8.43
CA ALA A 31 3.93 6.83 -9.85
C ALA A 31 5.17 7.11 -10.69
N ASP A 32 6.05 8.01 -10.23
CA ASP A 32 7.28 8.36 -10.94
C ASP A 32 8.27 7.18 -10.94
N ALA A 33 8.45 6.49 -9.81
CA ALA A 33 9.25 5.28 -9.76
C ALA A 33 8.77 4.19 -10.74
N LEU A 34 7.44 4.01 -10.86
CA LEU A 34 6.88 3.06 -11.83
C LEU A 34 7.05 3.53 -13.29
N ARG A 35 7.08 4.84 -13.55
CA ARG A 35 7.31 5.41 -14.90
C ARG A 35 8.76 5.31 -15.35
N GLU A 36 9.70 5.22 -14.39
CA GLU A 36 11.13 5.03 -14.66
C GLU A 36 11.46 3.61 -15.16
N ASP A 37 10.49 2.68 -15.18
CA ASP A 37 10.67 1.35 -15.74
C ASP A 37 11.17 1.40 -17.19
N GLU A 38 12.40 0.93 -17.42
CA GLU A 38 13.09 1.01 -18.73
C GLU A 38 12.34 0.24 -19.83
N GLU A 39 11.63 -0.84 -19.46
CA GLU A 39 10.83 -1.63 -20.40
C GLU A 39 9.46 -1.02 -20.70
N LYS A 40 9.11 0.08 -20.02
CA LYS A 40 7.83 0.79 -20.17
C LYS A 40 6.61 -0.13 -20.07
N ARG A 41 6.67 -1.05 -19.12
CA ARG A 41 5.60 -2.03 -18.88
C ARG A 41 4.32 -1.40 -18.34
N PHE A 42 4.43 -0.22 -17.71
CA PHE A 42 3.36 0.40 -16.95
C PHE A 42 2.80 1.66 -17.62
N SER A 43 1.48 1.80 -17.58
CA SER A 43 0.77 3.06 -17.83
C SER A 43 0.23 3.54 -16.48
N VAL A 44 0.81 4.61 -15.92
CA VAL A 44 0.57 5.01 -14.54
C VAL A 44 -0.21 6.31 -14.45
N ARG A 45 -1.31 6.30 -13.70
CA ARG A 45 -2.08 7.48 -13.28
C ARG A 45 -2.11 7.58 -11.75
N THR A 46 -2.38 8.78 -11.26
CA THR A 46 -2.61 9.04 -9.85
C THR A 46 -4.06 9.43 -9.62
N ALA A 47 -4.58 9.15 -8.43
CA ALA A 47 -5.91 9.54 -8.00
C ALA A 47 -5.92 9.89 -6.51
N THR A 48 -6.80 10.80 -6.08
CA THR A 48 -6.89 11.21 -4.69
C THR A 48 -8.33 11.26 -4.20
N LEU A 49 -8.49 11.17 -2.86
CA LEU A 49 -9.80 11.15 -2.21
C LEU A 49 -10.66 12.38 -2.53
N ASP A 50 -10.06 13.56 -2.67
CA ASP A 50 -10.79 14.82 -2.86
C ASP A 50 -11.18 15.09 -4.34
N GLN A 51 -10.79 14.23 -5.26
CA GLN A 51 -11.22 14.30 -6.66
C GLN A 51 -12.67 13.80 -6.83
N PRO A 52 -13.36 14.18 -7.92
CA PRO A 52 -14.69 13.66 -8.23
C PRO A 52 -14.75 12.13 -8.16
N ALA A 53 -15.84 11.59 -7.61
CA ALA A 53 -15.99 10.16 -7.34
C ALA A 53 -14.82 9.56 -6.53
N GLN A 54 -14.24 10.38 -5.64
CA GLN A 54 -13.08 10.01 -4.81
C GLN A 54 -11.88 9.50 -5.62
N GLY A 55 -11.68 10.08 -6.82
CA GLY A 55 -10.61 9.77 -7.75
C GLY A 55 -10.80 8.49 -8.56
N LEU A 56 -11.85 7.71 -8.30
CA LEU A 56 -12.09 6.41 -8.93
C LEU A 56 -13.51 6.29 -9.53
N PRO A 57 -13.88 7.16 -10.49
CA PRO A 57 -15.09 6.95 -11.27
C PRO A 57 -15.01 5.61 -12.04
N ASP A 58 -16.15 5.14 -12.54
CA ASP A 58 -16.23 3.81 -13.18
C ASP A 58 -15.27 3.64 -14.35
N GLU A 59 -15.10 4.66 -15.16
CA GLU A 59 -14.19 4.63 -16.30
C GLU A 59 -12.71 4.46 -15.86
N ILE A 60 -12.29 5.07 -14.76
CA ILE A 60 -10.95 4.91 -14.21
C ILE A 60 -10.79 3.54 -13.56
N LEU A 61 -11.73 3.15 -12.70
CA LEU A 61 -11.67 1.90 -11.99
C LEU A 61 -11.71 0.68 -12.93
N ASN A 62 -12.52 0.74 -13.99
CA ASN A 62 -12.61 -0.32 -15.00
C ASN A 62 -11.38 -0.37 -15.90
N ASP A 63 -10.68 0.75 -16.06
CA ASP A 63 -9.42 0.86 -16.83
C ASP A 63 -8.18 0.70 -15.94
N THR A 64 -8.30 0.02 -14.80
CA THR A 64 -7.20 -0.25 -13.86
C THR A 64 -6.96 -1.74 -13.76
N ASP A 65 -5.71 -2.17 -14.00
CA ASP A 65 -5.26 -3.55 -13.83
C ASP A 65 -4.68 -3.77 -12.43
N VAL A 66 -3.99 -2.76 -11.88
CA VAL A 66 -3.43 -2.78 -10.52
C VAL A 66 -3.72 -1.46 -9.81
N LEU A 67 -4.29 -1.54 -8.63
CA LEU A 67 -4.56 -0.41 -7.75
C LEU A 67 -3.59 -0.42 -6.57
N PHE A 68 -2.80 0.66 -6.41
CA PHE A 68 -2.09 0.97 -5.17
C PHE A 68 -3.02 1.78 -4.27
N TRP A 69 -3.15 1.35 -3.03
CA TRP A 69 -4.06 1.95 -2.07
C TRP A 69 -3.32 2.43 -0.83
N TRP A 70 -3.29 3.74 -0.62
CA TRP A 70 -2.73 4.33 0.60
C TRP A 70 -3.71 5.29 1.25
N GLY A 71 -4.05 5.03 2.51
CA GLY A 71 -4.84 5.89 3.37
C GLY A 71 -4.33 5.78 4.80
N HIS A 72 -4.54 6.80 5.63
CA HIS A 72 -4.05 6.86 7.00
C HIS A 72 -5.08 7.41 7.98
N VAL A 73 -5.57 8.63 7.78
CA VAL A 73 -6.47 9.31 8.74
C VAL A 73 -7.91 9.44 8.26
N ARG A 74 -8.15 9.36 6.95
CA ARG A 74 -9.48 9.54 6.35
C ARG A 74 -10.13 8.25 5.84
N HIS A 75 -9.80 7.11 6.43
CA HIS A 75 -10.38 5.81 6.04
C HIS A 75 -11.92 5.83 6.04
N ASN A 76 -12.53 6.58 6.98
CA ASN A 76 -13.98 6.64 7.11
C ASN A 76 -14.65 7.54 6.07
N ASP A 77 -13.92 8.43 5.43
CA ASP A 77 -14.44 9.35 4.41
C ASP A 77 -14.62 8.66 3.06
N VAL A 78 -13.98 7.52 2.86
CA VAL A 78 -14.19 6.70 1.67
C VAL A 78 -15.59 6.09 1.74
N SER A 79 -16.39 6.29 0.70
CA SER A 79 -17.76 5.80 0.64
C SER A 79 -17.81 4.27 0.56
N ASP A 80 -18.80 3.68 1.22
CA ASP A 80 -18.99 2.23 1.20
C ASP A 80 -19.31 1.73 -0.23
N GLU A 81 -19.97 2.57 -1.03
CA GLU A 81 -20.21 2.29 -2.44
C GLU A 81 -18.91 2.11 -3.23
N LEU A 82 -17.95 3.02 -3.06
CA LEU A 82 -16.64 2.90 -3.70
C LEU A 82 -15.89 1.65 -3.21
N ILE A 83 -15.93 1.37 -1.92
CA ILE A 83 -15.32 0.16 -1.34
C ILE A 83 -15.88 -1.11 -2.00
N GLU A 84 -17.21 -1.23 -2.14
CA GLU A 84 -17.82 -2.41 -2.78
C GLU A 84 -17.49 -2.51 -4.28
N ARG A 85 -17.36 -1.39 -4.97
CA ARG A 85 -16.93 -1.37 -6.38
C ARG A 85 -15.49 -1.86 -6.52
N ILE A 86 -14.56 -1.36 -5.69
CA ILE A 86 -13.15 -1.81 -5.68
C ILE A 86 -13.08 -3.29 -5.30
N ALA A 87 -13.77 -3.71 -4.23
CA ALA A 87 -13.76 -5.10 -3.77
C ALA A 87 -14.31 -6.06 -4.84
N ARG A 88 -15.28 -5.63 -5.63
CA ARG A 88 -15.75 -6.41 -6.80
C ARG A 88 -14.66 -6.53 -7.85
N ARG A 89 -14.01 -5.42 -8.22
CA ARG A 89 -12.92 -5.43 -9.20
C ARG A 89 -11.75 -6.32 -8.78
N VAL A 90 -11.42 -6.34 -7.48
CA VAL A 90 -10.38 -7.24 -6.95
C VAL A 90 -10.80 -8.70 -7.11
N ARG A 91 -12.04 -9.05 -6.76
CA ARG A 91 -12.57 -10.41 -6.97
C ARG A 91 -12.65 -10.82 -8.44
N ASP A 92 -12.80 -9.85 -9.34
CA ASP A 92 -12.80 -10.04 -10.79
C ASP A 92 -11.39 -10.07 -11.41
N GLY A 93 -10.32 -9.98 -10.58
CA GLY A 93 -8.93 -10.16 -10.98
C GLY A 93 -8.08 -8.89 -11.05
N MET A 94 -8.57 -7.72 -10.63
CA MET A 94 -7.73 -6.53 -10.47
C MET A 94 -6.74 -6.75 -9.33
N GLY A 95 -5.44 -6.50 -9.58
CA GLY A 95 -4.42 -6.49 -8.53
C GLY A 95 -4.65 -5.34 -7.54
N LEU A 96 -4.39 -5.60 -6.25
CA LEU A 96 -4.45 -4.58 -5.20
C LEU A 96 -3.19 -4.65 -4.34
N ILE A 97 -2.52 -3.52 -4.18
CA ILE A 97 -1.38 -3.35 -3.29
C ILE A 97 -1.77 -2.34 -2.22
N VAL A 98 -1.92 -2.81 -0.99
CA VAL A 98 -2.26 -1.96 0.15
C VAL A 98 -0.96 -1.56 0.86
N LEU A 99 -0.78 -0.26 1.02
CA LEU A 99 0.45 0.31 1.53
C LEU A 99 0.28 0.76 2.98
N HIS A 100 1.26 0.43 3.83
CA HIS A 100 1.43 0.93 5.19
C HIS A 100 0.11 0.92 5.99
N SER A 101 -0.27 2.05 6.59
CA SER A 101 -1.52 2.24 7.34
C SER A 101 -2.81 1.96 6.57
N GLY A 102 -2.73 1.76 5.24
CA GLY A 102 -3.85 1.28 4.43
C GLY A 102 -4.41 -0.08 4.88
N HIS A 103 -3.65 -0.86 5.66
CA HIS A 103 -4.13 -2.11 6.28
C HIS A 103 -5.36 -1.88 7.17
N TYR A 104 -5.54 -0.68 7.73
CA TYR A 104 -6.68 -0.36 8.58
C TYR A 104 -7.86 0.25 7.80
N SER A 105 -7.74 0.40 6.48
CA SER A 105 -8.80 0.96 5.63
C SER A 105 -10.05 0.07 5.58
N LYS A 106 -11.19 0.69 5.29
CA LYS A 106 -12.45 -0.03 5.02
C LYS A 106 -12.26 -1.10 3.92
N LEU A 107 -11.47 -0.77 2.87
CA LEU A 107 -11.22 -1.68 1.75
C LEU A 107 -10.50 -2.95 2.21
N PHE A 108 -9.40 -2.81 2.92
CA PHE A 108 -8.62 -3.96 3.37
C PHE A 108 -9.42 -4.82 4.34
N ARG A 109 -10.08 -4.21 5.33
CA ARG A 109 -10.97 -4.94 6.26
C ARG A 109 -12.12 -5.64 5.54
N ARG A 110 -12.69 -5.02 4.49
CA ARG A 110 -13.75 -5.63 3.68
C ARG A 110 -13.28 -6.87 2.92
N LEU A 111 -12.03 -6.87 2.46
CA LEU A 111 -11.44 -7.99 1.72
C LEU A 111 -10.97 -9.11 2.66
N MET A 112 -10.32 -8.73 3.78
CA MET A 112 -9.80 -9.70 4.76
C MET A 112 -10.89 -10.32 5.63
N GLY A 113 -12.01 -9.64 5.84
CA GLY A 113 -13.11 -10.13 6.69
C GLY A 113 -12.81 -10.04 8.19
N THR A 114 -11.80 -9.29 8.59
CA THR A 114 -11.36 -9.11 9.98
C THR A 114 -11.20 -7.61 10.30
N GLU A 115 -10.84 -7.27 11.55
CA GLU A 115 -10.56 -5.90 11.95
C GLU A 115 -9.20 -5.39 11.46
N CYS A 116 -8.32 -6.27 11.00
CA CYS A 116 -6.97 -5.97 10.51
C CYS A 116 -6.14 -5.12 11.47
N ARG A 117 -6.30 -5.36 12.77
CA ARG A 117 -5.54 -4.66 13.80
C ARG A 117 -4.17 -5.30 13.96
N SER A 118 -3.14 -4.46 14.08
CA SER A 118 -1.81 -4.79 14.56
C SER A 118 -1.47 -3.90 15.75
N LYS A 119 -0.39 -4.21 16.46
CA LYS A 119 0.23 -3.27 17.40
C LYS A 119 1.27 -2.46 16.66
N TRP A 120 1.42 -1.20 17.05
CA TRP A 120 2.41 -0.33 16.47
C TRP A 120 2.88 0.72 17.49
N TRP A 121 4.09 1.24 17.32
CA TRP A 121 4.64 2.36 18.07
C TRP A 121 5.80 3.00 17.34
N GLU A 122 6.08 4.27 17.67
CA GLU A 122 7.20 5.03 17.15
C GLU A 122 8.25 5.21 18.24
N ASN A 123 9.31 4.45 18.22
CA ASN A 123 10.45 4.57 19.12
C ASN A 123 11.80 4.57 18.38
N GLY A 124 11.77 4.63 17.04
CA GLY A 124 12.98 4.66 16.21
C GLY A 124 13.71 3.33 16.20
N ASP A 125 12.99 2.22 16.22
CA ASP A 125 13.59 0.89 16.09
C ASP A 125 14.25 0.69 14.74
N HIS A 126 15.34 -0.08 14.77
CA HIS A 126 15.95 -0.62 13.57
C HIS A 126 15.14 -1.83 13.10
N GLU A 127 14.73 -1.84 11.84
CA GLU A 127 14.02 -2.94 11.22
C GLU A 127 14.95 -3.74 10.32
N ARG A 128 14.87 -5.07 10.41
CA ARG A 128 15.48 -6.01 9.48
C ARG A 128 14.39 -6.83 8.80
N ILE A 129 14.35 -6.76 7.48
CA ILE A 129 13.38 -7.45 6.64
C ILE A 129 14.06 -8.65 6.00
N PHE A 130 13.59 -9.86 6.29
CA PHE A 130 14.10 -11.11 5.75
C PHE A 130 13.28 -11.57 4.56
N THR A 131 13.95 -11.98 3.49
CA THR A 131 13.34 -12.64 2.34
C THR A 131 13.16 -14.12 2.66
N VAL A 132 11.95 -14.53 3.01
CA VAL A 132 11.66 -15.92 3.40
C VAL A 132 11.20 -16.78 2.21
N MET A 133 10.83 -16.14 1.10
CA MET A 133 10.45 -16.80 -0.15
C MET A 133 11.27 -16.26 -1.34
N PRO A 134 12.58 -16.55 -1.43
CA PRO A 134 13.47 -15.92 -2.42
C PRO A 134 13.16 -16.31 -3.87
N GLY A 135 12.42 -17.39 -4.10
CA GLY A 135 11.93 -17.78 -5.44
C GLY A 135 10.69 -17.04 -5.92
N HIS A 136 10.07 -16.21 -5.07
CA HIS A 136 8.87 -15.48 -5.44
C HIS A 136 9.23 -14.28 -6.35
N PRO A 137 8.44 -13.97 -7.41
CA PRO A 137 8.71 -12.84 -8.31
C PRO A 137 8.89 -11.49 -7.61
N ILE A 138 8.16 -11.22 -6.52
CA ILE A 138 8.29 -10.00 -5.72
C ILE A 138 9.68 -9.89 -5.06
N ALA A 139 10.33 -11.00 -4.75
CA ALA A 139 11.66 -11.04 -4.15
C ALA A 139 12.81 -11.01 -5.18
N ALA A 140 12.49 -11.00 -6.48
CA ALA A 140 13.49 -11.05 -7.53
C ALA A 140 14.47 -9.86 -7.43
N GLY A 141 15.78 -10.18 -7.36
CA GLY A 141 16.83 -9.17 -7.25
C GLY A 141 17.04 -8.59 -5.85
N LEU A 142 16.26 -9.00 -4.86
CA LEU A 142 16.45 -8.59 -3.47
C LEU A 142 17.40 -9.55 -2.73
N PRO A 143 18.16 -9.04 -1.74
CA PRO A 143 19.06 -9.87 -0.92
C PRO A 143 18.28 -10.76 0.05
N GLU A 144 19.01 -11.64 0.76
CA GLU A 144 18.45 -12.47 1.83
C GLU A 144 17.79 -11.64 2.93
N PHE A 145 18.34 -10.50 3.24
CA PHE A 145 17.75 -9.49 4.12
C PHE A 145 18.22 -8.08 3.74
N PHE A 146 17.48 -7.07 4.15
CA PHE A 146 17.87 -5.67 4.10
C PHE A 146 17.37 -4.95 5.36
N GLU A 147 17.90 -3.73 5.61
CA GLU A 147 17.68 -3.05 6.87
C GLU A 147 17.20 -1.62 6.65
N LEU A 148 16.29 -1.19 7.52
CA LEU A 148 15.87 0.20 7.67
C LEU A 148 16.40 0.68 9.04
N PRO A 149 17.25 1.72 9.08
CA PRO A 149 17.97 2.09 10.29
C PRO A 149 17.08 2.69 11.38
N ILE A 150 16.01 3.35 11.00
CA ILE A 150 15.02 3.97 11.90
C ILE A 150 13.67 3.79 11.27
N GLU A 151 12.77 3.08 11.95
CA GLU A 151 11.43 2.80 11.42
C GLU A 151 10.37 2.80 12.53
N GLU A 152 9.12 3.01 12.14
CA GLU A 152 7.95 2.75 12.95
C GLU A 152 7.80 1.24 13.13
N THR A 153 7.64 0.79 14.38
CA THR A 153 7.50 -0.64 14.65
C THR A 153 6.07 -1.10 14.50
N TYR A 154 5.87 -2.11 13.67
CA TYR A 154 4.65 -2.92 13.64
C TYR A 154 4.94 -4.31 14.20
N CYS A 155 3.95 -4.96 14.81
CA CYS A 155 4.19 -6.32 15.30
C CYS A 155 2.93 -7.19 15.34
N GLU A 156 3.16 -8.48 15.33
CA GLU A 156 2.17 -9.51 15.61
C GLU A 156 1.51 -9.31 17.02
N HIS A 157 0.26 -9.60 17.24
CA HIS A 157 -0.60 -10.36 16.31
C HIS A 157 -1.27 -9.41 15.32
N PHE A 158 -1.03 -9.58 14.02
CA PHE A 158 -1.77 -8.90 12.97
C PHE A 158 -3.05 -9.69 12.66
N ASN A 159 -4.21 -9.14 12.96
CA ASN A 159 -5.49 -9.82 12.82
C ASN A 159 -5.97 -9.87 11.36
N ILE A 160 -5.30 -10.70 10.58
CA ILE A 160 -5.64 -11.00 9.17
C ILE A 160 -5.71 -12.52 8.96
N PRO A 161 -6.38 -13.01 7.90
CA PRO A 161 -6.23 -14.39 7.49
C PRO A 161 -4.77 -14.72 7.17
N THR A 162 -4.38 -15.98 7.37
CA THR A 162 -3.06 -16.45 6.93
C THR A 162 -2.89 -16.16 5.44
N PRO A 163 -1.81 -15.47 5.02
CA PRO A 163 -1.55 -15.22 3.61
C PRO A 163 -1.30 -16.52 2.86
N ASP A 164 -1.69 -16.59 1.59
CA ASP A 164 -1.39 -17.73 0.72
C ASP A 164 0.12 -17.87 0.51
N GLU A 165 0.85 -16.75 0.43
CA GLU A 165 2.30 -16.69 0.28
C GLU A 165 2.88 -15.63 1.22
N LEU A 166 3.83 -16.02 2.07
CA LEU A 166 4.58 -15.14 2.94
C LEU A 166 5.96 -14.91 2.33
N VAL A 167 6.18 -13.73 1.77
CA VAL A 167 7.41 -13.43 1.02
C VAL A 167 8.48 -12.80 1.91
N PHE A 168 8.09 -11.95 2.84
CA PHE A 168 8.98 -11.25 3.77
C PHE A 168 8.46 -11.35 5.19
N ILE A 169 9.38 -11.30 6.15
CA ILE A 169 9.09 -11.08 7.57
C ILE A 169 10.00 -9.99 8.11
N SER A 170 9.49 -9.22 9.06
CA SER A 170 10.25 -8.16 9.73
C SER A 170 10.65 -8.55 11.13
N TRP A 171 11.83 -8.11 11.55
CA TRP A 171 12.29 -8.11 12.93
C TRP A 171 12.73 -6.70 13.31
N PHE A 172 12.33 -6.26 14.49
CA PHE A 172 12.65 -4.95 15.03
C PHE A 172 13.57 -5.07 16.24
N SER A 173 14.46 -4.12 16.44
CA SER A 173 15.47 -4.11 17.51
C SER A 173 14.86 -4.16 18.92
N GLY A 174 13.63 -3.70 19.09
CA GLY A 174 12.83 -3.86 20.31
C GLY A 174 12.30 -5.27 20.58
N GLY A 175 12.57 -6.24 19.68
CA GLY A 175 12.12 -7.63 19.77
C GLY A 175 10.76 -7.93 19.17
N ALA A 176 10.13 -6.94 18.50
CA ALA A 176 8.90 -7.17 17.74
C ALA A 176 9.19 -7.89 16.42
N VAL A 177 8.18 -8.60 15.90
CA VAL A 177 8.21 -9.28 14.60
C VAL A 177 6.87 -9.08 13.87
N LEU A 178 6.92 -9.03 12.55
CA LEU A 178 5.75 -8.92 11.68
C LEU A 178 5.91 -9.86 10.48
#